data_8da1c8351871b57dc06678f3cec3ca86
#
_entry.id   8da1c8351871b57dc06678f3cec3ca86
#
_cell.length_a   1.000
_cell.length_b   1.000
_cell.length_c   1.000
_cell.angle_alpha   90.00
_cell.angle_beta   90.00
_cell.angle_gamma   90.00
#
_symmetry.space_group_name_H-M   'P 1'
#
loop_
_entity.id
_entity.type
_entity.pdbx_description
1 polymer ?
#
loop_
_entity_poly.entity_id
_entity_poly.type
_entity_poly.pdbx_seq_one_letter_code
_entity_poly.pdbx_strand_id
1 'polypeptide(L)'
;MNKILVGFFLLFSVNAQSASWQITFPRPAETTSTIDEYPIQLLSLALDQTGVNYQLKHSENSLTKGKALDRLQDNREINIIWGMTNSQREKDLLPIRIPIFKGLIGWRLLLIRQDMAERFKYIQQLEHFIKLSPLQGRDWPDTKILQYNGFDVITERTSSGLMKMLSNAQGDFFPRSIIEVWEELAENDAVNRIQVQPTLGIHYPSAIYFFVNKRSVPLANLIEKGLEKAIKNGKFEALFLDHYKDYIDRSQIEKRNFYQLENTFLPEKTPLDRKELWFDGKIHRLAE
;
A
#
# COMPACT_ATOMS: atom_id res chain seq x y z
N MET A 1 -68.54 -3.28 47.18
CA MET A 1 -67.71 -4.28 46.52
C MET A 1 -66.85 -3.58 45.48
N ASN A 2 -65.60 -3.21 45.84
CA ASN A 2 -64.67 -2.55 44.96
C ASN A 2 -63.84 -3.57 44.20
N LYS A 3 -63.96 -3.59 42.85
CA LYS A 3 -63.09 -4.40 41.99
C LYS A 3 -61.81 -3.61 41.67
N ILE A 4 -60.68 -4.07 42.21
CA ILE A 4 -59.35 -3.58 41.85
C ILE A 4 -58.94 -4.25 40.55
N LEU A 5 -58.77 -3.42 39.49
CA LEU A 5 -58.25 -3.84 38.19
C LEU A 5 -56.71 -3.73 38.22
N VAL A 6 -56.01 -4.88 38.33
CA VAL A 6 -54.54 -4.94 38.27
C VAL A 6 -54.14 -4.98 36.84
N GLY A 7 -53.66 -3.86 36.30
CA GLY A 7 -53.09 -3.78 34.97
C GLY A 7 -51.69 -4.42 34.92
N PHE A 8 -51.55 -5.50 34.19
CA PHE A 8 -50.28 -6.16 33.93
C PHE A 8 -49.52 -5.43 32.81
N PHE A 9 -48.52 -4.66 33.18
CA PHE A 9 -47.63 -3.98 32.20
C PHE A 9 -46.57 -4.98 31.73
N LEU A 10 -46.75 -5.54 30.53
CA LEU A 10 -45.74 -6.32 29.82
C LEU A 10 -44.64 -5.40 29.31
N LEU A 11 -43.51 -5.35 29.99
CA LEU A 11 -42.27 -4.71 29.51
C LEU A 11 -41.71 -5.57 28.37
N PHE A 12 -41.98 -5.16 27.14
CA PHE A 12 -41.26 -5.68 25.97
C PHE A 12 -39.82 -5.09 26.00
N SER A 13 -38.88 -5.90 26.41
CA SER A 13 -37.45 -5.63 26.23
C SER A 13 -37.14 -5.70 24.71
N VAL A 14 -37.13 -4.58 24.05
CA VAL A 14 -36.61 -4.45 22.67
C VAL A 14 -35.11 -4.69 22.76
N ASN A 15 -34.63 -5.88 22.43
CA ASN A 15 -33.23 -6.11 22.17
C ASN A 15 -32.85 -5.28 20.92
N ALA A 16 -32.35 -4.07 21.12
CA ALA A 16 -31.74 -3.26 20.09
C ALA A 16 -30.45 -3.98 19.67
N GLN A 17 -30.55 -4.85 18.67
CA GLN A 17 -29.38 -5.43 18.04
C GLN A 17 -28.64 -4.31 17.37
N SER A 18 -27.53 -3.87 17.97
CA SER A 18 -26.67 -2.83 17.43
C SER A 18 -26.27 -3.23 16.02
N ALA A 19 -26.60 -2.37 15.04
CA ALA A 19 -26.22 -2.59 13.66
C ALA A 19 -24.69 -2.75 13.56
N SER A 20 -24.24 -3.85 12.96
CA SER A 20 -22.83 -4.17 12.79
C SER A 20 -22.44 -3.99 11.32
N TRP A 21 -21.32 -3.31 11.08
CA TRP A 21 -20.75 -3.18 9.74
C TRP A 21 -20.13 -4.50 9.30
N GLN A 22 -20.62 -5.06 8.19
CA GLN A 22 -20.01 -6.22 7.55
C GLN A 22 -19.06 -5.72 6.44
N ILE A 23 -17.75 -5.89 6.65
CA ILE A 23 -16.73 -5.41 5.71
C ILE A 23 -15.99 -6.61 5.15
N THR A 24 -16.17 -6.80 3.84
CA THR A 24 -15.59 -7.92 3.10
C THR A 24 -14.53 -7.39 2.14
N PHE A 25 -13.33 -7.94 2.21
CA PHE A 25 -12.21 -7.63 1.34
C PHE A 25 -11.73 -8.87 0.57
N PRO A 26 -10.98 -8.72 -0.54
CA PRO A 26 -10.60 -9.85 -1.36
C PRO A 26 -9.77 -10.89 -0.60
N ARG A 27 -10.07 -12.17 -0.80
CA ARG A 27 -9.14 -13.25 -0.51
C ARG A 27 -8.13 -13.31 -1.65
N PRO A 28 -6.82 -13.17 -1.41
CA PRO A 28 -5.81 -13.28 -2.46
C PRO A 28 -5.87 -14.63 -3.18
N ALA A 29 -5.55 -14.63 -4.48
CA ALA A 29 -5.47 -15.86 -5.28
C ALA A 29 -4.15 -16.62 -5.06
N GLU A 30 -3.11 -15.92 -4.63
CA GLU A 30 -1.80 -16.47 -4.28
C GLU A 30 -1.54 -16.29 -2.79
N THR A 31 -0.60 -17.06 -2.24
CA THR A 31 -0.25 -17.00 -0.81
C THR A 31 0.11 -15.57 -0.43
N THR A 32 -0.54 -15.04 0.58
CA THR A 32 -0.38 -13.67 1.07
C THR A 32 1.06 -13.39 1.48
N SER A 33 1.60 -12.32 0.93
CA SER A 33 2.80 -11.69 1.52
C SER A 33 2.41 -10.98 2.83
N THR A 34 3.36 -10.80 3.74
CA THR A 34 3.19 -10.02 4.98
C THR A 34 2.67 -8.60 4.75
N ILE A 35 2.81 -8.08 3.53
CA ILE A 35 2.30 -6.76 3.09
C ILE A 35 0.77 -6.65 3.17
N ASP A 36 0.03 -7.75 3.02
CA ASP A 36 -1.44 -7.71 3.04
C ASP A 36 -2.02 -7.66 4.47
N GLU A 37 -1.25 -7.98 5.50
CA GLU A 37 -1.71 -7.96 6.89
C GLU A 37 -1.88 -6.54 7.44
N TYR A 38 -0.94 -5.65 7.14
CA TYR A 38 -0.97 -4.27 7.62
C TYR A 38 -2.23 -3.49 7.21
N PRO A 39 -2.70 -3.50 5.94
CA PRO A 39 -3.94 -2.83 5.57
C PRO A 39 -5.16 -3.33 6.35
N ILE A 40 -5.22 -4.63 6.67
CA ILE A 40 -6.32 -5.20 7.45
C ILE A 40 -6.27 -4.69 8.89
N GLN A 41 -5.09 -4.65 9.51
CA GLN A 41 -4.90 -4.12 10.87
C GLN A 41 -5.18 -2.62 10.91
N LEU A 42 -4.77 -1.86 9.90
CA LEU A 42 -5.07 -0.43 9.81
C LEU A 42 -6.56 -0.16 9.63
N LEU A 43 -7.26 -0.99 8.84
CA LEU A 43 -8.72 -0.91 8.69
C LEU A 43 -9.42 -1.20 10.01
N SER A 44 -8.97 -2.23 10.74
CA SER A 44 -9.47 -2.54 12.09
C SER A 44 -9.25 -1.36 13.04
N LEU A 45 -8.02 -0.83 13.08
CA LEU A 45 -7.70 0.35 13.88
C LEU A 45 -8.63 1.53 13.56
N ALA A 46 -8.86 1.82 12.27
CA ALA A 46 -9.75 2.90 11.85
C ALA A 46 -11.17 2.71 12.37
N LEU A 47 -11.72 1.51 12.26
CA LEU A 47 -13.07 1.20 12.73
C LEU A 47 -13.18 1.28 14.26
N ASP A 48 -12.19 0.79 15.00
CA ASP A 48 -12.10 0.89 16.46
C ASP A 48 -12.12 2.35 16.94
N GLN A 49 -11.44 3.24 16.19
CA GLN A 49 -11.48 4.68 16.51
C GLN A 49 -12.87 5.31 16.37
N THR A 50 -13.77 4.67 15.65
CA THR A 50 -15.15 5.19 15.49
C THR A 50 -16.12 4.64 16.54
N GLY A 51 -15.77 3.55 17.22
CA GLY A 51 -16.60 2.90 18.23
C GLY A 51 -17.82 2.15 17.68
N VAL A 52 -17.83 1.85 16.38
CA VAL A 52 -18.90 1.05 15.77
C VAL A 52 -18.65 -0.45 15.95
N ASN A 53 -19.72 -1.25 15.96
CA ASN A 53 -19.58 -2.69 15.84
C ASN A 53 -19.30 -3.05 14.38
N TYR A 54 -18.34 -3.92 14.14
CA TYR A 54 -17.98 -4.37 12.81
C TYR A 54 -17.48 -5.81 12.78
N GLN A 55 -17.49 -6.39 11.59
CA GLN A 55 -16.88 -7.69 11.31
C GLN A 55 -16.08 -7.58 10.00
N LEU A 56 -14.80 -7.93 10.06
CA LEU A 56 -13.91 -8.03 8.91
C LEU A 56 -13.86 -9.47 8.44
N LYS A 57 -13.99 -9.69 7.13
CA LYS A 57 -13.87 -11.03 6.55
C LYS A 57 -13.31 -10.99 5.14
N HIS A 58 -12.65 -12.06 4.76
CA HIS A 58 -12.29 -12.31 3.36
C HIS A 58 -13.52 -12.67 2.52
N SER A 59 -13.46 -12.41 1.21
CA SER A 59 -14.40 -12.99 0.25
C SER A 59 -14.38 -14.53 0.32
N GLU A 60 -15.49 -15.16 -0.03
CA GLU A 60 -15.57 -16.63 -0.08
C GLU A 60 -14.62 -17.21 -1.12
N ASN A 61 -14.58 -16.58 -2.30
CA ASN A 61 -13.70 -16.96 -3.39
C ASN A 61 -12.39 -16.17 -3.37
N SER A 62 -11.32 -16.82 -3.85
CA SER A 62 -10.08 -16.12 -4.14
C SER A 62 -10.23 -15.25 -5.40
N LEU A 63 -9.78 -14.00 -5.32
CA LEU A 63 -9.94 -13.00 -6.37
C LEU A 63 -8.59 -12.51 -6.85
N THR A 64 -8.39 -12.52 -8.17
CA THR A 64 -7.29 -11.76 -8.78
C THR A 64 -7.56 -10.25 -8.64
N LYS A 65 -6.51 -9.42 -8.72
CA LYS A 65 -6.64 -7.95 -8.62
C LYS A 65 -7.68 -7.37 -9.59
N GLY A 66 -7.73 -7.85 -10.84
CA GLY A 66 -8.73 -7.43 -11.82
C GLY A 66 -10.15 -7.80 -11.40
N LYS A 67 -10.38 -9.07 -11.02
CA LYS A 67 -11.70 -9.53 -10.55
C LYS A 67 -12.16 -8.79 -9.30
N ALA A 68 -11.25 -8.47 -8.37
CA ALA A 68 -11.59 -7.70 -7.18
C ALA A 68 -12.07 -6.28 -7.55
N LEU A 69 -11.41 -5.62 -8.51
CA LEU A 69 -11.87 -4.33 -9.03
C LEU A 69 -13.27 -4.41 -9.62
N ASP A 70 -13.54 -5.38 -10.50
CA ASP A 70 -14.86 -5.58 -11.12
C ASP A 70 -15.93 -5.85 -10.06
N ARG A 71 -15.66 -6.72 -9.08
CA ARG A 71 -16.59 -7.02 -7.99
C ARG A 71 -16.93 -5.79 -7.16
N LEU A 72 -15.92 -4.98 -6.84
CA LEU A 72 -16.15 -3.75 -6.08
C LEU A 72 -16.92 -2.70 -6.88
N GLN A 73 -16.64 -2.53 -8.18
CA GLN A 73 -17.40 -1.65 -9.06
C GLN A 73 -18.87 -2.05 -9.16
N ASP A 74 -19.12 -3.34 -9.25
CA ASP A 74 -20.48 -3.88 -9.31
C ASP A 74 -21.18 -3.90 -7.93
N ASN A 75 -20.48 -3.52 -6.86
CA ASN A 75 -20.95 -3.61 -5.46
C ASN A 75 -21.41 -5.02 -5.10
N ARG A 76 -20.61 -6.03 -5.46
CA ARG A 76 -20.87 -7.45 -5.24
C ARG A 76 -19.72 -8.10 -4.48
N GLU A 77 -20.03 -9.04 -3.61
CA GLU A 77 -19.11 -9.94 -2.88
C GLU A 77 -18.15 -9.23 -1.93
N ILE A 78 -17.52 -8.12 -2.35
CA ILE A 78 -16.61 -7.31 -1.53
C ILE A 78 -17.05 -5.85 -1.51
N ASN A 79 -16.66 -5.12 -0.48
CA ASN A 79 -17.01 -3.71 -0.32
C ASN A 79 -15.82 -2.77 -0.06
N ILE A 80 -14.61 -3.33 0.02
CA ILE A 80 -13.36 -2.57 0.13
C ILE A 80 -12.21 -3.31 -0.55
N ILE A 81 -11.30 -2.55 -1.13
CA ILE A 81 -9.97 -3.00 -1.58
C ILE A 81 -8.93 -1.95 -1.20
N TRP A 82 -7.66 -2.30 -1.34
CA TRP A 82 -6.54 -1.33 -1.30
C TRP A 82 -5.66 -1.49 -2.53
N GLY A 83 -5.03 -0.40 -2.92
CA GLY A 83 -4.15 -0.41 -4.08
C GLY A 83 -3.64 0.98 -4.46
N MET A 84 -2.62 1.00 -5.33
CA MET A 84 -2.06 2.24 -5.84
C MET A 84 -3.12 3.06 -6.57
N THR A 85 -3.21 4.35 -6.24
CA THR A 85 -4.16 5.26 -6.88
C THR A 85 -3.72 5.62 -8.30
N ASN A 86 -4.70 5.89 -9.14
CA ASN A 86 -4.55 6.55 -10.44
C ASN A 86 -5.89 7.16 -10.85
N SER A 87 -5.87 8.05 -11.85
CA SER A 87 -7.05 8.78 -12.29
C SER A 87 -8.20 7.87 -12.74
N GLN A 88 -7.91 6.73 -13.38
CA GLN A 88 -8.96 5.79 -13.81
C GLN A 88 -9.61 5.11 -12.60
N ARG A 89 -8.83 4.64 -11.64
CA ARG A 89 -9.35 4.00 -10.43
C ARG A 89 -10.21 4.96 -9.59
N GLU A 90 -9.81 6.23 -9.46
CA GLU A 90 -10.60 7.25 -8.77
C GLU A 90 -11.86 7.68 -9.56
N LYS A 91 -11.82 7.53 -10.89
CA LYS A 91 -13.02 7.69 -11.73
C LYS A 91 -14.02 6.55 -11.51
N ASP A 92 -13.56 5.34 -11.26
CA ASP A 92 -14.40 4.14 -11.17
C ASP A 92 -14.85 3.82 -9.74
N LEU A 93 -14.02 4.13 -8.74
CA LEU A 93 -14.24 3.85 -7.32
C LEU A 93 -14.16 5.12 -6.47
N LEU A 94 -14.60 5.05 -5.22
CA LEU A 94 -14.47 6.12 -4.23
C LEU A 94 -13.21 5.88 -3.40
N PRO A 95 -12.15 6.73 -3.52
CA PRO A 95 -10.94 6.65 -2.72
C PRO A 95 -11.15 7.24 -1.33
N ILE A 96 -10.51 6.65 -0.32
CA ILE A 96 -10.26 7.27 0.97
C ILE A 96 -8.82 7.81 0.89
N ARG A 97 -8.68 9.15 0.69
CA ARG A 97 -7.40 9.78 0.29
C ARG A 97 -6.42 9.95 1.45
N ILE A 98 -6.18 8.89 2.17
CA ILE A 98 -5.14 8.78 3.19
C ILE A 98 -4.16 7.70 2.71
N PRO A 99 -2.90 8.04 2.39
CA PRO A 99 -1.88 7.05 1.98
C PRO A 99 -1.61 6.07 3.10
N ILE A 100 -2.18 4.86 2.99
CA ILE A 100 -2.14 3.88 4.08
C ILE A 100 -0.72 3.37 4.39
N PHE A 101 0.22 3.47 3.45
CA PHE A 101 1.64 3.15 3.64
C PHE A 101 2.52 4.40 3.77
N LYS A 102 1.93 5.57 4.02
CA LYS A 102 2.65 6.85 4.12
C LYS A 102 3.60 7.12 2.94
N GLY A 103 3.25 6.68 1.74
CA GLY A 103 4.10 6.81 0.55
C GLY A 103 5.34 5.92 0.53
N LEU A 104 5.54 5.05 1.50
CA LEU A 104 6.73 4.21 1.64
C LEU A 104 6.98 3.31 0.42
N ILE A 105 5.90 2.93 -0.28
CA ILE A 105 5.98 2.16 -1.52
C ILE A 105 6.75 2.88 -2.63
N GLY A 106 6.84 4.20 -2.60
CA GLY A 106 7.60 5.01 -3.57
C GLY A 106 9.11 5.11 -3.29
N TRP A 107 9.58 4.63 -2.14
CA TRP A 107 10.99 4.54 -1.82
C TRP A 107 11.54 3.23 -2.38
N ARG A 108 12.33 3.31 -3.45
CA ARG A 108 12.80 2.15 -4.22
C ARG A 108 14.27 1.92 -4.01
N LEU A 109 14.63 0.74 -3.51
CA LEU A 109 16.00 0.21 -3.53
C LEU A 109 16.23 -0.50 -4.86
N LEU A 110 17.47 -0.53 -5.30
CA LEU A 110 17.86 -1.10 -6.58
C LEU A 110 18.45 -2.49 -6.36
N LEU A 111 17.81 -3.52 -6.88
CA LEU A 111 18.43 -4.83 -7.02
C LEU A 111 19.36 -4.79 -8.23
N ILE A 112 20.60 -5.17 -8.05
CA ILE A 112 21.64 -5.21 -9.09
C ILE A 112 22.39 -6.52 -9.03
N ARG A 113 23.03 -6.92 -10.13
CA ARG A 113 24.02 -7.99 -10.08
C ARG A 113 25.26 -7.50 -9.31
N GLN A 114 25.95 -8.43 -8.64
CA GLN A 114 27.14 -8.11 -7.87
C GLN A 114 28.28 -7.55 -8.75
N ASP A 115 28.43 -8.05 -9.96
CA ASP A 115 29.45 -7.60 -10.94
C ASP A 115 29.18 -6.16 -11.45
N MET A 116 27.98 -5.64 -11.25
CA MET A 116 27.60 -4.28 -11.62
C MET A 116 27.90 -3.25 -10.55
N ALA A 117 28.28 -3.66 -9.33
CA ALA A 117 28.43 -2.77 -8.17
C ALA A 117 29.40 -1.59 -8.45
N GLU A 118 30.51 -1.85 -9.11
CA GLU A 118 31.51 -0.81 -9.46
C GLU A 118 30.91 0.23 -10.42
N ARG A 119 30.11 -0.16 -11.41
CA ARG A 119 29.48 0.75 -12.37
C ARG A 119 28.57 1.76 -11.65
N PHE A 120 27.85 1.32 -10.63
CA PHE A 120 26.95 2.21 -9.87
C PHE A 120 27.67 3.24 -9.02
N LYS A 121 28.93 3.05 -8.64
CA LYS A 121 29.75 4.05 -7.90
C LYS A 121 30.00 5.33 -8.70
N TYR A 122 30.00 5.25 -10.02
CA TYR A 122 30.25 6.40 -10.90
C TYR A 122 28.98 7.18 -11.27
N ILE A 123 27.82 6.74 -10.81
CA ILE A 123 26.56 7.43 -11.06
C ILE A 123 26.39 8.54 -10.02
N GLN A 124 26.67 9.78 -10.43
CA GLN A 124 26.56 10.97 -9.58
C GLN A 124 25.43 11.91 -10.01
N GLN A 125 24.89 11.74 -11.22
CA GLN A 125 23.85 12.59 -11.79
C GLN A 125 22.75 11.73 -12.41
N LEU A 126 21.53 12.29 -12.45
CA LEU A 126 20.36 11.59 -13.00
C LEU A 126 20.58 11.26 -14.49
N GLU A 127 21.23 12.14 -15.25
CA GLU A 127 21.52 11.96 -16.68
C GLU A 127 22.42 10.75 -16.97
N HIS A 128 23.23 10.33 -16.01
CA HIS A 128 24.01 9.09 -16.11
C HIS A 128 23.17 7.89 -15.71
N PHE A 129 22.27 8.07 -14.74
CA PHE A 129 21.42 7.01 -14.22
C PHE A 129 20.36 6.56 -15.24
N ILE A 130 19.72 7.49 -15.95
CA ILE A 130 18.69 7.19 -16.96
C ILE A 130 19.21 6.39 -18.17
N LYS A 131 20.57 6.33 -18.35
CA LYS A 131 21.19 5.49 -19.38
C LYS A 131 21.23 4.01 -19.03
N LEU A 132 20.87 3.65 -17.80
CA LEU A 132 20.73 2.27 -17.37
C LEU A 132 19.30 1.81 -17.63
N SER A 133 19.15 0.54 -18.01
CA SER A 133 17.84 -0.07 -18.32
C SER A 133 17.28 -0.79 -17.10
N PRO A 134 16.27 -0.21 -16.42
CA PRO A 134 15.56 -0.87 -15.34
C PRO A 134 14.66 -1.99 -15.85
N LEU A 135 14.54 -3.04 -15.05
CA LEU A 135 13.55 -4.08 -15.20
C LEU A 135 12.29 -3.71 -14.43
N GLN A 136 11.08 -3.94 -15.02
CA GLN A 136 9.83 -3.62 -14.33
C GLN A 136 8.66 -4.46 -14.82
N GLY A 137 7.64 -4.64 -13.98
CA GLY A 137 6.43 -5.37 -14.36
C GLY A 137 5.66 -4.65 -15.45
N ARG A 138 5.30 -5.38 -16.52
CA ARG A 138 4.67 -4.82 -17.73
C ARG A 138 3.45 -3.95 -17.41
N ASP A 139 2.60 -4.41 -16.50
CA ASP A 139 1.33 -3.75 -16.15
C ASP A 139 1.43 -2.97 -14.83
N TRP A 140 2.64 -2.79 -14.28
CA TRP A 140 2.82 -2.05 -13.05
C TRP A 140 2.84 -0.55 -13.33
N PRO A 141 2.21 0.27 -12.46
CA PRO A 141 2.20 1.72 -12.63
C PRO A 141 3.60 2.33 -12.70
N ASP A 142 4.55 1.74 -11.98
CA ASP A 142 5.96 2.15 -11.89
C ASP A 142 6.65 2.17 -13.27
N THR A 143 6.28 1.27 -14.18
CA THR A 143 6.80 1.23 -15.54
C THR A 143 6.60 2.55 -16.27
N LYS A 144 5.38 3.11 -16.19
CA LYS A 144 5.06 4.39 -16.80
C LYS A 144 5.79 5.56 -16.13
N ILE A 145 5.96 5.49 -14.80
CA ILE A 145 6.69 6.52 -14.04
C ILE A 145 8.14 6.56 -14.47
N LEU A 146 8.81 5.41 -14.55
CA LEU A 146 10.20 5.32 -14.99
C LEU A 146 10.36 5.79 -16.45
N GLN A 147 9.49 5.36 -17.36
CA GLN A 147 9.48 5.79 -18.77
C GLN A 147 9.30 7.29 -18.90
N TYR A 148 8.39 7.91 -18.14
CA TYR A 148 8.19 9.35 -18.12
C TYR A 148 9.46 10.11 -17.70
N ASN A 149 10.23 9.56 -16.78
CA ASN A 149 11.49 10.12 -16.31
C ASN A 149 12.71 9.75 -17.18
N GLY A 150 12.48 9.21 -18.37
CA GLY A 150 13.51 9.02 -19.40
C GLY A 150 14.24 7.68 -19.35
N PHE A 151 13.82 6.72 -18.53
CA PHE A 151 14.41 5.38 -18.52
C PHE A 151 13.90 4.51 -19.69
N ASP A 152 14.80 3.75 -20.30
CA ASP A 152 14.46 2.68 -21.23
C ASP A 152 14.13 1.40 -20.43
N VAL A 153 12.82 1.22 -20.14
CA VAL A 153 12.33 0.18 -19.23
C VAL A 153 12.10 -1.14 -19.95
N ILE A 154 12.78 -2.18 -19.50
CA ILE A 154 12.58 -3.56 -19.98
C ILE A 154 11.51 -4.23 -19.11
N THR A 155 10.52 -4.87 -19.73
CA THR A 155 9.35 -5.38 -19.00
C THR A 155 9.18 -6.90 -19.08
N GLU A 156 8.70 -7.49 -17.97
CA GLU A 156 8.26 -8.87 -17.86
C GLU A 156 6.95 -8.95 -17.05
N ARG A 157 6.24 -10.05 -17.10
CA ARG A 157 4.93 -10.21 -16.43
C ARG A 157 5.03 -10.52 -14.95
N THR A 158 6.05 -11.28 -14.55
CA THR A 158 6.18 -11.81 -13.19
C THR A 158 7.43 -11.28 -12.48
N SER A 159 7.36 -11.11 -11.16
CA SER A 159 8.52 -10.71 -10.34
C SER A 159 9.66 -11.73 -10.46
N SER A 160 9.34 -13.02 -10.43
CA SER A 160 10.34 -14.09 -10.60
C SER A 160 11.00 -14.07 -11.99
N GLY A 161 10.26 -13.74 -13.04
CA GLY A 161 10.78 -13.54 -14.39
C GLY A 161 11.76 -12.37 -14.44
N LEU A 162 11.42 -11.23 -13.80
CA LEU A 162 12.28 -10.05 -13.70
C LEU A 162 13.58 -10.35 -12.95
N MET A 163 13.51 -11.09 -11.84
CA MET A 163 14.70 -11.53 -11.10
C MET A 163 15.61 -12.42 -11.96
N LYS A 164 15.04 -13.34 -12.71
CA LYS A 164 15.79 -14.19 -13.66
C LYS A 164 16.41 -13.37 -14.78
N MET A 165 15.70 -12.39 -15.32
CA MET A 165 16.24 -11.45 -16.33
C MET A 165 17.41 -10.66 -15.77
N LEU A 166 17.30 -10.14 -14.55
CA LEU A 166 18.39 -9.44 -13.88
C LEU A 166 19.64 -10.32 -13.73
N SER A 167 19.46 -11.56 -13.25
CA SER A 167 20.56 -12.54 -13.13
C SER A 167 21.25 -12.85 -14.45
N ASN A 168 20.50 -12.82 -15.55
CA ASN A 168 20.98 -13.10 -16.91
C ASN A 168 21.47 -11.85 -17.67
N ALA A 169 21.70 -10.73 -16.97
CA ALA A 169 22.15 -9.47 -17.56
C ALA A 169 21.23 -8.87 -18.65
N GLN A 170 19.93 -9.15 -18.57
CA GLN A 170 18.93 -8.62 -19.50
C GLN A 170 18.36 -7.25 -19.08
N GLY A 171 18.94 -6.64 -18.07
CA GLY A 171 18.71 -5.30 -17.56
C GLY A 171 19.77 -4.96 -16.54
N ASP A 172 19.90 -3.68 -16.21
CA ASP A 172 20.97 -3.19 -15.33
C ASP A 172 20.55 -3.25 -13.86
N PHE A 173 19.28 -2.99 -13.55
CA PHE A 173 18.76 -3.00 -12.19
C PHE A 173 17.25 -3.27 -12.14
N PHE A 174 16.76 -3.67 -10.96
CA PHE A 174 15.35 -3.89 -10.70
C PHE A 174 14.93 -3.10 -9.45
N PRO A 175 14.19 -1.98 -9.59
CA PRO A 175 13.80 -1.15 -8.46
C PRO A 175 12.62 -1.81 -7.72
N ARG A 176 12.79 -2.05 -6.41
CA ARG A 176 11.76 -2.62 -5.53
C ARG A 176 11.53 -1.74 -4.32
N SER A 177 10.30 -1.70 -3.83
CA SER A 177 10.01 -0.96 -2.60
C SER A 177 10.81 -1.47 -1.42
N ILE A 178 11.15 -0.58 -0.51
CA ILE A 178 11.86 -0.96 0.73
C ILE A 178 11.09 -1.97 1.58
N ILE A 179 9.77 -2.06 1.41
CA ILE A 179 8.92 -3.04 2.10
C ILE A 179 8.76 -4.38 1.36
N GLU A 180 9.29 -4.49 0.12
CA GLU A 180 9.16 -5.69 -0.72
C GLU A 180 10.50 -6.38 -0.94
N VAL A 181 11.56 -5.59 -1.11
CA VAL A 181 12.86 -6.01 -1.63
C VAL A 181 13.51 -7.14 -0.84
N TRP A 182 13.33 -7.16 0.47
CA TRP A 182 14.04 -8.10 1.34
C TRP A 182 13.45 -9.50 1.32
N GLU A 183 12.12 -9.59 1.27
CA GLU A 183 11.39 -10.87 1.14
C GLU A 183 11.62 -11.46 -0.26
N GLU A 184 11.45 -10.66 -1.29
CA GLU A 184 11.70 -11.09 -2.67
C GLU A 184 13.14 -11.56 -2.90
N LEU A 185 14.10 -10.91 -2.24
CA LEU A 185 15.49 -11.34 -2.30
C LEU A 185 15.71 -12.67 -1.56
N ALA A 186 15.05 -12.89 -0.41
CA ALA A 186 15.17 -14.10 0.38
C ALA A 186 14.50 -15.32 -0.27
N GLU A 187 13.41 -15.11 -0.99
CA GLU A 187 12.64 -16.18 -1.67
C GLU A 187 13.25 -16.64 -2.99
N ASN A 188 14.32 -15.98 -3.46
CA ASN A 188 14.84 -16.22 -4.80
C ASN A 188 16.19 -16.94 -4.77
N ASP A 189 16.31 -18.09 -5.43
CA ASP A 189 17.55 -18.87 -5.55
C ASP A 189 18.70 -18.11 -6.26
N ALA A 190 18.36 -17.02 -6.96
CA ALA A 190 19.33 -16.13 -7.62
C ALA A 190 20.11 -15.21 -6.65
N VAL A 191 19.85 -15.28 -5.34
CA VAL A 191 20.48 -14.46 -4.27
C VAL A 191 21.99 -14.40 -4.35
N ASN A 192 22.63 -15.47 -4.76
CA ASN A 192 24.10 -15.55 -4.86
C ASN A 192 24.72 -14.61 -5.91
N ARG A 193 23.91 -13.97 -6.79
CA ARG A 193 24.40 -13.05 -7.83
C ARG A 193 23.78 -11.67 -7.79
N ILE A 194 22.73 -11.50 -6.99
CA ILE A 194 21.99 -10.24 -6.85
C ILE A 194 22.21 -9.67 -5.47
N GLN A 195 22.30 -8.35 -5.39
CA GLN A 195 22.41 -7.61 -4.13
C GLN A 195 21.59 -6.32 -4.20
N VAL A 196 21.29 -5.76 -3.04
CA VAL A 196 20.78 -4.39 -2.96
C VAL A 196 21.95 -3.43 -3.15
N GLN A 197 21.84 -2.54 -4.12
CA GLN A 197 22.81 -1.45 -4.34
C GLN A 197 22.90 -0.59 -3.08
N PRO A 198 24.10 -0.33 -2.50
CA PRO A 198 24.19 0.21 -1.15
C PRO A 198 23.99 1.73 -1.02
N THR A 199 24.20 2.52 -2.09
CA THR A 199 24.33 3.97 -2.01
C THR A 199 23.28 4.76 -2.80
N LEU A 200 22.57 4.11 -3.72
CA LEU A 200 21.58 4.77 -4.57
C LEU A 200 20.19 4.19 -4.34
N GLY A 201 19.20 5.02 -4.63
CA GLY A 201 17.80 4.65 -4.67
C GLY A 201 17.02 5.58 -5.59
N ILE A 202 15.75 5.30 -5.78
CA ILE A 202 14.80 6.13 -6.49
C ILE A 202 13.65 6.45 -5.55
N HIS A 203 13.18 7.68 -5.56
CA HIS A 203 11.97 8.07 -4.86
C HIS A 203 11.03 8.83 -5.79
N TYR A 204 9.76 8.49 -5.72
CA TYR A 204 8.65 9.23 -6.33
C TYR A 204 7.40 9.13 -5.46
N PRO A 205 6.59 10.18 -5.36
CA PRO A 205 5.35 10.14 -4.59
C PRO A 205 4.45 9.01 -5.10
N SER A 206 4.00 8.15 -4.19
CA SER A 206 3.20 6.98 -4.53
C SER A 206 2.20 6.69 -3.42
N ALA A 207 0.91 6.68 -3.74
CA ALA A 207 -0.14 6.51 -2.75
C ALA A 207 -0.90 5.21 -2.96
N ILE A 208 -1.01 4.41 -1.91
CA ILE A 208 -1.98 3.32 -1.81
C ILE A 208 -3.09 3.79 -0.90
N TYR A 209 -4.34 3.68 -1.38
CA TYR A 209 -5.54 4.03 -0.63
C TYR A 209 -6.43 2.82 -0.42
N PHE A 210 -7.33 2.92 0.56
CA PHE A 210 -8.56 2.16 0.56
C PHE A 210 -9.52 2.73 -0.47
N PHE A 211 -10.21 1.83 -1.17
CA PHE A 211 -11.26 2.15 -2.14
C PHE A 211 -12.52 1.38 -1.80
N VAL A 212 -13.65 2.06 -1.94
CA VAL A 212 -14.98 1.47 -1.82
C VAL A 212 -15.79 1.75 -3.09
N ASN A 213 -16.95 1.09 -3.24
CA ASN A 213 -17.87 1.43 -4.32
C ASN A 213 -18.33 2.89 -4.20
N LYS A 214 -18.55 3.58 -5.33
CA LYS A 214 -18.99 4.98 -5.35
C LYS A 214 -20.27 5.27 -4.57
N ARG A 215 -21.14 4.27 -4.44
CA ARG A 215 -22.41 4.40 -3.68
C ARG A 215 -22.18 4.18 -2.17
N SER A 216 -21.03 3.65 -1.77
CA SER A 216 -20.73 3.33 -0.37
C SER A 216 -20.13 4.53 0.39
N VAL A 217 -20.68 5.73 0.16
CA VAL A 217 -20.22 6.97 0.82
C VAL A 217 -20.22 6.87 2.35
N PRO A 218 -21.24 6.29 3.02
CA PRO A 218 -21.21 6.13 4.47
C PRO A 218 -20.03 5.29 4.97
N LEU A 219 -19.66 4.22 4.25
CA LEU A 219 -18.50 3.38 4.59
C LEU A 219 -17.19 4.16 4.41
N ALA A 220 -17.05 4.90 3.29
CA ALA A 220 -15.87 5.75 3.06
C ALA A 220 -15.69 6.76 4.18
N ASN A 221 -16.74 7.51 4.53
CA ASN A 221 -16.70 8.52 5.59
C ASN A 221 -16.39 7.91 6.96
N LEU A 222 -16.90 6.71 7.24
CA LEU A 222 -16.64 5.99 8.48
C LEU A 222 -15.15 5.67 8.61
N ILE A 223 -14.56 5.06 7.58
CA ILE A 223 -13.15 4.68 7.55
C ILE A 223 -12.26 5.93 7.60
N GLU A 224 -12.56 6.95 6.78
CA GLU A 224 -11.81 8.20 6.76
C GLU A 224 -11.79 8.87 8.15
N LYS A 225 -12.96 8.99 8.78
CA LYS A 225 -13.07 9.54 10.15
C LYS A 225 -12.24 8.74 11.16
N GLY A 226 -12.21 7.43 11.03
CA GLY A 226 -11.42 6.57 11.91
C GLY A 226 -9.92 6.76 11.70
N LEU A 227 -9.46 6.80 10.45
CA LEU A 227 -8.07 7.06 10.08
C LEU A 227 -7.62 8.44 10.56
N GLU A 228 -8.43 9.50 10.37
CA GLU A 228 -8.11 10.85 10.85
C GLU A 228 -7.95 10.89 12.38
N LYS A 229 -8.80 10.17 13.10
CA LYS A 229 -8.64 10.05 14.57
C LYS A 229 -7.36 9.30 14.94
N ALA A 230 -7.05 8.21 14.23
CA ALA A 230 -5.82 7.44 14.45
C ALA A 230 -4.55 8.24 14.14
N ILE A 231 -4.59 9.10 13.11
CA ILE A 231 -3.52 10.05 12.79
C ILE A 231 -3.36 11.05 13.93
N LYS A 232 -4.46 11.69 14.33
CA LYS A 232 -4.44 12.74 15.37
C LYS A 232 -3.93 12.24 16.73
N ASN A 233 -4.21 11.00 17.10
CA ASN A 233 -3.80 10.43 18.40
C ASN A 233 -2.52 9.57 18.32
N GLY A 234 -1.82 9.58 17.19
CA GLY A 234 -0.54 8.87 16.98
C GLY A 234 -0.65 7.37 16.76
N LYS A 235 -1.83 6.76 16.83
CA LYS A 235 -1.99 5.30 16.66
C LYS A 235 -1.72 4.83 15.23
N PHE A 236 -2.00 5.67 14.24
CA PHE A 236 -1.64 5.39 12.85
C PHE A 236 -0.12 5.26 12.69
N GLU A 237 0.63 6.23 13.24
CA GLU A 237 2.09 6.22 13.21
C GLU A 237 2.67 5.04 13.99
N ALA A 238 2.13 4.75 15.18
CA ALA A 238 2.58 3.62 15.99
C ALA A 238 2.42 2.29 15.25
N LEU A 239 1.26 2.04 14.63
CA LEU A 239 1.01 0.83 13.84
C LEU A 239 1.90 0.77 12.60
N PHE A 240 2.10 1.90 11.91
CA PHE A 240 2.99 1.99 10.76
C PHE A 240 4.44 1.62 11.13
N LEU A 241 4.96 2.18 12.23
CA LEU A 241 6.31 1.89 12.68
C LEU A 241 6.46 0.47 13.24
N ASP A 242 5.44 -0.07 13.90
CA ASP A 242 5.43 -1.47 14.35
C ASP A 242 5.66 -2.44 13.19
N HIS A 243 5.05 -2.16 12.03
CA HIS A 243 5.20 -3.01 10.84
C HIS A 243 6.45 -2.72 10.01
N TYR A 244 6.85 -1.45 9.86
CA TYR A 244 7.83 -1.07 8.82
C TYR A 244 9.14 -0.51 9.34
N LYS A 245 9.30 -0.32 10.65
CA LYS A 245 10.53 0.22 11.23
C LYS A 245 11.76 -0.59 10.84
N ASP A 246 11.68 -1.92 10.93
CA ASP A 246 12.82 -2.80 10.60
C ASP A 246 13.19 -2.74 9.12
N TYR A 247 12.20 -2.63 8.22
CA TYR A 247 12.43 -2.43 6.78
C TYR A 247 13.09 -1.09 6.50
N ILE A 248 12.65 -0.02 7.17
CA ILE A 248 13.20 1.33 7.06
C ILE A 248 14.65 1.32 7.56
N ASP A 249 14.90 0.79 8.76
CA ASP A 249 16.24 0.72 9.36
C ASP A 249 17.20 -0.09 8.47
N ARG A 250 16.77 -1.26 8.01
CA ARG A 250 17.55 -2.12 7.11
C ARG A 250 17.87 -1.44 5.78
N SER A 251 16.98 -0.60 5.30
CA SER A 251 17.15 0.13 4.05
C SER A 251 18.20 1.22 4.11
N GLN A 252 18.59 1.66 5.32
CA GLN A 252 19.60 2.71 5.55
C GLN A 252 19.38 3.95 4.65
N ILE A 253 18.13 4.43 4.58
CA ILE A 253 17.72 5.51 3.68
C ILE A 253 18.62 6.73 3.81
N GLU A 254 19.00 7.12 5.03
CA GLU A 254 19.85 8.29 5.31
C GLU A 254 21.26 8.19 4.70
N LYS A 255 21.72 6.97 4.37
CA LYS A 255 23.05 6.72 3.79
C LYS A 255 23.02 6.63 2.26
N ARG A 256 21.84 6.81 1.64
CA ARG A 256 21.64 6.67 0.20
C ARG A 256 21.34 8.00 -0.46
N ASN A 257 21.81 8.15 -1.68
CA ASN A 257 21.34 9.21 -2.56
C ASN A 257 20.10 8.72 -3.32
N PHE A 258 18.93 9.29 -3.00
CA PHE A 258 17.68 8.99 -3.70
C PHE A 258 17.46 10.01 -4.82
N TYR A 259 17.48 9.54 -6.05
CA TYR A 259 17.04 10.34 -7.19
C TYR A 259 15.53 10.55 -7.14
N GLN A 260 15.12 11.82 -7.08
CA GLN A 260 13.72 12.20 -7.06
C GLN A 260 13.17 12.16 -8.48
N LEU A 261 12.13 11.35 -8.71
CA LEU A 261 11.45 11.24 -9.98
C LEU A 261 10.05 11.86 -9.88
N GLU A 262 9.56 12.37 -10.99
CA GLU A 262 8.19 12.88 -11.07
C GLU A 262 7.20 11.73 -11.29
N ASN A 263 6.07 11.79 -10.58
CA ASN A 263 4.92 10.92 -10.83
C ASN A 263 3.73 11.74 -11.31
N THR A 264 3.66 12.00 -12.61
CA THR A 264 2.57 12.76 -13.25
C THR A 264 1.27 11.98 -13.37
N PHE A 265 1.26 10.68 -12.99
CA PHE A 265 0.07 9.82 -13.01
C PHE A 265 -0.71 9.87 -11.71
N LEU A 266 -0.21 10.58 -10.69
CA LEU A 266 -0.98 10.82 -9.47
C LEU A 266 -2.21 11.69 -9.76
N PRO A 267 -3.38 11.34 -9.22
CA PRO A 267 -4.54 12.21 -9.28
C PRO A 267 -4.27 13.57 -8.63
N GLU A 268 -4.82 14.64 -9.20
CA GLU A 268 -4.66 16.01 -8.72
C GLU A 268 -5.04 16.19 -7.24
N LYS A 269 -6.04 15.41 -6.77
CA LYS A 269 -6.50 15.46 -5.37
C LYS A 269 -5.66 14.63 -4.41
N THR A 270 -4.50 14.11 -4.81
CA THR A 270 -3.58 13.43 -3.91
C THR A 270 -3.04 14.43 -2.87
N PRO A 271 -3.17 14.16 -1.55
CA PRO A 271 -2.87 15.14 -0.49
C PRO A 271 -1.36 15.27 -0.24
N LEU A 272 -0.62 15.77 -1.23
CA LEU A 272 0.85 15.94 -1.14
C LEU A 272 1.27 17.05 -0.17
N ASP A 273 0.37 17.97 0.14
CA ASP A 273 0.54 19.07 1.09
C ASP A 273 0.40 18.64 2.55
N ARG A 274 -0.28 17.51 2.80
CA ARG A 274 -0.47 16.94 4.14
C ARG A 274 0.75 16.10 4.55
N LYS A 275 1.81 16.76 4.99
CA LYS A 275 3.12 16.12 5.28
C LYS A 275 3.05 14.98 6.29
N GLU A 276 2.13 15.04 7.26
CA GLU A 276 1.91 14.00 8.26
C GLU A 276 1.46 12.65 7.66
N LEU A 277 0.94 12.68 6.44
CA LEU A 277 0.52 11.49 5.71
C LEU A 277 1.66 10.81 4.92
N TRP A 278 2.84 11.39 4.90
CA TRP A 278 3.95 10.93 4.09
C TRP A 278 5.20 10.68 4.93
N PHE A 279 5.86 9.57 4.67
CA PHE A 279 7.17 9.30 5.24
C PHE A 279 8.22 10.16 4.54
N ASP A 280 8.97 10.93 5.32
CA ASP A 280 9.95 11.91 4.82
C ASP A 280 11.40 11.38 4.78
N GLY A 281 11.58 10.08 4.96
CA GLY A 281 12.90 9.44 5.02
C GLY A 281 13.49 9.36 6.43
N LYS A 282 12.77 9.81 7.48
CA LYS A 282 13.22 9.79 8.86
C LYS A 282 12.20 9.15 9.78
N ILE A 283 12.70 8.42 10.78
CA ILE A 283 11.85 7.94 11.87
C ILE A 283 11.82 9.03 12.95
N HIS A 284 10.69 9.71 13.06
CA HIS A 284 10.45 10.65 14.16
C HIS A 284 10.00 9.87 15.39
N ARG A 285 10.71 10.04 16.52
CA ARG A 285 10.23 9.51 17.80
C ARG A 285 8.95 10.23 18.15
N LEU A 286 7.90 9.46 18.44
CA LEU A 286 6.69 10.04 19.05
C LEU A 286 7.15 10.72 20.35
N ALA A 287 6.79 11.99 20.53
CA ALA A 287 7.02 12.66 21.81
C ALA A 287 6.22 11.92 22.89
N GLU A 288 6.91 11.48 23.94
CA GLU A 288 6.29 10.82 25.11
C GLU A 288 5.27 11.74 25.81
#